data_e8d58e2a7ba379c83af218b114fada2b
#
_entry.id   e8d58e2a7ba379c83af218b114fada2b
#
_cell.length_a   1.000
_cell.length_b   1.000
_cell.length_c   1.000
_cell.angle_alpha   90.00
_cell.angle_beta   90.00
_cell.angle_gamma   90.00
#
_symmetry.space_group_name_H-M   'P 1'
#
loop_
_entity.id
_entity.type
_entity.pdbx_description
1 polymer ?
#
loop_
_entity_poly.entity_id
_entity_poly.type
_entity_poly.pdbx_seq_one_letter_code
_entity_poly.pdbx_strand_id
1 'polypeptide(L)'
;MKRIGYIWLFLAVSGTMLAGTTYSDSCKMSVTGNDTIYVAYLREVWVYPPMRFKNKRQEKFYWRTVRDVKKCLPYAKMITADMAYADAELAKLPDNKARRKWWRAYERKLFKKYEKDFRNMYPSQGMMLMKLMDRETDKTSYELIKQYKGKVAANFWQFIAKLFRNDLKEEYDASDKDRITERVINLVEAGQL
;
A
#
# COMPACT_ATOMS: atom_id res chain seq x y z
N MET A 1 -52.68 35.30 31.56
CA MET A 1 -52.18 35.95 30.30
C MET A 1 -51.20 35.01 29.64
N LYS A 2 -51.58 34.53 28.50
CA LYS A 2 -50.86 33.44 27.77
C LYS A 2 -49.74 34.02 26.94
N ARG A 3 -48.50 33.46 27.06
CA ARG A 3 -47.42 33.73 26.10
C ARG A 3 -47.11 32.40 25.40
N ILE A 4 -47.51 32.33 24.16
CA ILE A 4 -47.21 31.23 23.22
C ILE A 4 -45.85 31.49 22.62
N GLY A 5 -44.85 30.62 22.94
CA GLY A 5 -43.54 30.66 22.35
C GLY A 5 -43.53 29.83 21.06
N TYR A 6 -43.22 30.45 19.93
CA TYR A 6 -43.05 29.79 18.65
C TYR A 6 -41.70 29.06 18.64
N ILE A 7 -41.78 27.74 18.58
CA ILE A 7 -40.59 26.89 18.34
C ILE A 7 -40.41 26.82 16.82
N TRP A 8 -39.39 27.47 16.31
CA TRP A 8 -38.93 27.30 14.94
C TRP A 8 -38.16 25.99 14.85
N LEU A 9 -38.75 25.02 14.20
CA LEU A 9 -38.13 23.76 13.85
C LEU A 9 -37.23 23.98 12.62
N PHE A 10 -35.93 24.20 12.84
CA PHE A 10 -34.95 24.18 11.77
C PHE A 10 -34.66 22.73 11.35
N LEU A 11 -35.27 22.33 10.24
CA LEU A 11 -35.02 21.07 9.58
C LEU A 11 -33.66 21.22 8.81
N ALA A 12 -32.56 20.86 9.46
CA ALA A 12 -31.26 20.78 8.82
C ALA A 12 -31.28 19.53 7.91
N VAL A 13 -31.54 19.74 6.62
CA VAL A 13 -31.29 18.74 5.59
C VAL A 13 -29.77 18.63 5.44
N SER A 14 -29.17 17.68 6.15
CA SER A 14 -27.80 17.28 5.93
C SER A 14 -27.74 16.49 4.60
N GLY A 15 -27.47 17.22 3.52
CA GLY A 15 -27.10 16.62 2.25
C GLY A 15 -25.79 15.86 2.42
N THR A 16 -25.87 14.54 2.51
CA THR A 16 -24.71 13.67 2.35
C THR A 16 -24.23 13.83 0.91
N MET A 17 -23.19 14.66 0.70
CA MET A 17 -22.44 14.61 -0.53
C MET A 17 -21.79 13.20 -0.60
N LEU A 18 -22.39 12.32 -1.39
CA LEU A 18 -21.65 11.19 -1.94
C LEU A 18 -20.52 11.81 -2.78
N ALA A 19 -19.31 11.79 -2.22
CA ALA A 19 -18.10 12.00 -2.99
C ALA A 19 -17.98 10.84 -3.97
N GLY A 20 -18.65 10.96 -5.11
CA GLY A 20 -18.39 10.13 -6.26
C GLY A 20 -16.92 10.33 -6.60
N THR A 21 -16.14 9.26 -6.56
CA THR A 21 -14.80 9.23 -7.13
C THR A 21 -14.97 9.54 -8.61
N THR A 22 -14.79 10.82 -8.96
CA THR A 22 -14.71 11.22 -10.36
C THR A 22 -13.44 10.59 -10.93
N TYR A 23 -13.62 9.47 -11.59
CA TYR A 23 -12.61 8.91 -12.49
C TYR A 23 -12.44 9.94 -13.63
N SER A 24 -11.40 10.72 -13.54
CA SER A 24 -10.96 11.56 -14.66
C SER A 24 -10.28 10.63 -15.66
N ASP A 25 -11.06 9.96 -16.47
CA ASP A 25 -10.57 9.41 -17.73
C ASP A 25 -10.16 10.62 -18.59
N SER A 26 -8.86 10.87 -18.64
CA SER A 26 -8.31 11.95 -19.48
C SER A 26 -8.41 11.52 -20.93
N CYS A 27 -9.54 11.81 -21.53
CA CYS A 27 -9.72 11.72 -22.98
C CYS A 27 -8.89 12.82 -23.63
N LYS A 28 -7.86 12.45 -24.40
CA LYS A 28 -7.07 13.41 -25.15
C LYS A 28 -7.65 13.53 -26.54
N MET A 29 -7.92 14.76 -26.97
CA MET A 29 -8.31 15.07 -28.32
C MET A 29 -7.04 15.21 -29.17
N SER A 30 -6.89 14.40 -30.20
CA SER A 30 -5.82 14.51 -31.19
C SER A 30 -6.43 14.96 -32.53
N VAL A 31 -5.95 16.07 -33.05
CA VAL A 31 -6.38 16.60 -34.36
C VAL A 31 -5.33 16.21 -35.38
N THR A 32 -5.72 15.40 -36.35
CA THR A 32 -4.85 15.01 -37.45
C THR A 32 -5.48 15.44 -38.78
N GLY A 33 -4.98 16.55 -39.35
CA GLY A 33 -5.56 17.15 -40.54
C GLY A 33 -6.95 17.72 -40.28
N ASN A 34 -7.94 17.25 -41.03
CA ASN A 34 -9.34 17.70 -40.94
C ASN A 34 -10.21 16.77 -40.05
N ASP A 35 -9.60 15.79 -39.39
CA ASP A 35 -10.29 14.79 -38.57
C ASP A 35 -9.90 14.91 -37.09
N THR A 36 -10.89 14.71 -36.21
CA THR A 36 -10.70 14.79 -34.75
C THR A 36 -10.90 13.42 -34.17
N ILE A 37 -9.81 12.85 -33.60
CA ILE A 37 -9.81 11.54 -33.00
C ILE A 37 -9.77 11.72 -31.48
N TYR A 38 -10.70 11.06 -30.77
CA TYR A 38 -10.69 10.98 -29.33
C TYR A 38 -9.90 9.75 -28.89
N VAL A 39 -8.81 9.95 -28.14
CA VAL A 39 -7.96 8.88 -27.61
C VAL A 39 -8.15 8.81 -26.11
N ALA A 40 -8.67 7.69 -25.62
CA ALA A 40 -8.79 7.40 -24.21
C ALA A 40 -7.84 6.26 -23.82
N TYR A 41 -7.06 6.48 -22.78
CA TYR A 41 -6.22 5.41 -22.18
C TYR A 41 -7.01 4.73 -21.09
N LEU A 42 -7.44 3.51 -21.36
CA LEU A 42 -8.13 2.68 -20.36
C LEU A 42 -7.13 2.01 -19.44
N ARG A 43 -7.53 1.82 -18.18
CA ARG A 43 -6.74 0.99 -17.25
C ARG A 43 -6.73 -0.46 -17.70
N GLU A 44 -5.62 -1.12 -17.47
CA GLU A 44 -5.53 -2.57 -17.62
C GLU A 44 -6.53 -3.25 -16.69
N VAL A 45 -7.36 -4.11 -17.26
CA VAL A 45 -8.37 -4.88 -16.51
C VAL A 45 -7.98 -6.35 -16.50
N TRP A 46 -7.67 -6.85 -15.31
CA TRP A 46 -7.35 -8.26 -15.11
C TRP A 46 -8.64 -9.08 -14.99
N VAL A 47 -8.85 -10.00 -15.93
CA VAL A 47 -9.99 -10.91 -15.89
C VAL A 47 -9.50 -12.32 -15.56
N TYR A 48 -9.87 -12.80 -14.38
CA TYR A 48 -9.52 -14.15 -13.94
C TYR A 48 -10.74 -15.07 -13.96
N PRO A 49 -10.58 -16.35 -14.33
CA PRO A 49 -11.65 -17.31 -14.18
C PRO A 49 -12.00 -17.47 -12.69
N PRO A 50 -13.26 -17.91 -12.37
CA PRO A 50 -13.66 -18.15 -10.98
C PRO A 50 -12.69 -19.09 -10.26
N MET A 51 -12.36 -18.79 -9.01
CA MET A 51 -11.46 -19.61 -8.22
C MET A 51 -12.15 -20.90 -7.81
N ARG A 52 -11.56 -22.04 -8.18
CA ARG A 52 -12.03 -23.37 -7.76
C ARG A 52 -11.08 -23.92 -6.71
N PHE A 53 -11.60 -24.31 -5.55
CA PHE A 53 -10.82 -24.84 -4.44
C PHE A 53 -10.92 -26.37 -4.41
N LYS A 54 -9.78 -27.05 -4.27
CA LYS A 54 -9.73 -28.52 -4.15
C LYS A 54 -10.21 -28.98 -2.77
N ASN A 55 -10.06 -28.16 -1.76
CA ASN A 55 -10.45 -28.46 -0.38
C ASN A 55 -10.62 -27.17 0.45
N LYS A 56 -11.26 -27.29 1.64
CA LYS A 56 -11.50 -26.19 2.58
C LYS A 56 -10.21 -25.53 3.08
N ARG A 57 -9.07 -26.24 3.10
CA ARG A 57 -7.78 -25.69 3.53
C ARG A 57 -7.27 -24.66 2.51
N GLN A 58 -7.39 -24.98 1.22
CA GLN A 58 -7.02 -24.09 0.13
C GLN A 58 -7.92 -22.84 0.09
N GLU A 59 -9.22 -23.02 0.27
CA GLU A 59 -10.17 -21.93 0.37
C GLU A 59 -9.85 -21.00 1.55
N LYS A 60 -9.60 -21.56 2.74
CA LYS A 60 -9.20 -20.79 3.93
C LYS A 60 -7.88 -20.04 3.73
N PHE A 61 -6.92 -20.64 3.02
CA PHE A 61 -5.66 -19.99 2.67
C PHE A 61 -5.91 -18.80 1.75
N TYR A 62 -6.71 -18.96 0.70
CA TYR A 62 -7.07 -17.90 -0.24
C TYR A 62 -7.71 -16.70 0.47
N TRP A 63 -8.74 -16.92 1.28
CA TRP A 63 -9.44 -15.84 1.98
C TRP A 63 -8.56 -15.15 3.05
N ARG A 64 -7.63 -15.89 3.64
CA ARG A 64 -6.61 -15.28 4.50
C ARG A 64 -5.70 -14.36 3.68
N THR A 65 -5.24 -14.81 2.52
CA THR A 65 -4.42 -14.01 1.60
C THR A 65 -5.16 -12.73 1.19
N VAL A 66 -6.43 -12.83 0.81
CA VAL A 66 -7.26 -11.64 0.48
C VAL A 66 -7.29 -10.65 1.64
N ARG A 67 -7.58 -11.12 2.84
CA ARG A 67 -7.63 -10.27 4.03
C ARG A 67 -6.28 -9.60 4.31
N ASP A 68 -5.19 -10.36 4.24
CA ASP A 68 -3.86 -9.89 4.57
C ASP A 68 -3.35 -8.91 3.48
N VAL A 69 -3.62 -9.16 2.19
CA VAL A 69 -3.34 -8.23 1.08
C VAL A 69 -4.12 -6.93 1.25
N LYS A 70 -5.44 -6.99 1.44
CA LYS A 70 -6.26 -5.78 1.63
C LYS A 70 -5.75 -4.89 2.76
N LYS A 71 -5.28 -5.49 3.84
CA LYS A 71 -4.73 -4.75 4.98
C LYS A 71 -3.34 -4.20 4.71
N CYS A 72 -2.46 -4.97 4.07
CA CYS A 72 -1.04 -4.64 3.96
C CYS A 72 -0.68 -3.83 2.72
N LEU A 73 -1.43 -3.96 1.62
CA LEU A 73 -1.15 -3.26 0.37
C LEU A 73 -1.05 -1.73 0.51
N PRO A 74 -1.96 -1.03 1.20
CA PRO A 74 -1.81 0.41 1.40
C PRO A 74 -0.54 0.76 2.19
N TYR A 75 -0.17 -0.05 3.19
CA TYR A 75 1.08 0.19 3.94
C TYR A 75 2.32 -0.04 3.07
N ALA A 76 2.34 -1.08 2.24
CA ALA A 76 3.44 -1.31 1.31
C ALA A 76 3.64 -0.11 0.38
N LYS A 77 2.58 0.38 -0.26
CA LYS A 77 2.62 1.56 -1.13
C LYS A 77 3.08 2.83 -0.40
N MET A 78 2.59 3.07 0.82
CA MET A 78 3.03 4.22 1.61
C MET A 78 4.51 4.14 2.00
N ILE A 79 5.00 2.96 2.41
CA ILE A 79 6.40 2.78 2.80
C ILE A 79 7.31 2.94 1.58
N THR A 80 6.94 2.38 0.44
CA THR A 80 7.69 2.52 -0.81
C THR A 80 7.77 3.98 -1.24
N ALA A 81 6.68 4.74 -1.13
CA ALA A 81 6.68 6.18 -1.39
C ALA A 81 7.58 6.95 -0.41
N ASP A 82 7.51 6.62 0.89
CA ASP A 82 8.39 7.21 1.92
C ASP A 82 9.88 6.90 1.65
N MET A 83 10.20 5.70 1.13
CA MET A 83 11.57 5.32 0.74
C MET A 83 12.04 6.10 -0.49
N ALA A 84 11.21 6.20 -1.53
CA ALA A 84 11.53 6.98 -2.73
C ALA A 84 11.77 8.46 -2.38
N TYR A 85 10.96 9.02 -1.49
CA TYR A 85 11.17 10.37 -0.96
C TYR A 85 12.52 10.48 -0.22
N ALA A 86 12.85 9.50 0.62
CA ALA A 86 14.10 9.49 1.36
C ALA A 86 15.32 9.44 0.43
N ASP A 87 15.28 8.62 -0.62
CA ASP A 87 16.34 8.54 -1.61
C ASP A 87 16.53 9.86 -2.36
N ALA A 88 15.43 10.52 -2.75
CA ALA A 88 15.48 11.82 -3.39
C ALA A 88 16.08 12.91 -2.50
N GLU A 89 15.76 12.92 -1.20
CA GLU A 89 16.32 13.87 -0.23
C GLU A 89 17.81 13.58 0.06
N LEU A 90 18.17 12.30 0.19
CA LEU A 90 19.57 11.91 0.39
C LEU A 90 20.46 12.26 -0.80
N ALA A 91 19.94 12.21 -2.02
CA ALA A 91 20.66 12.59 -3.23
C ALA A 91 21.04 14.09 -3.26
N LYS A 92 20.25 14.96 -2.61
CA LYS A 92 20.53 16.40 -2.52
C LYS A 92 21.64 16.76 -1.53
N LEU A 93 22.01 15.85 -0.63
CA LEU A 93 22.96 16.12 0.43
C LEU A 93 24.41 15.87 -0.04
N PRO A 94 25.33 16.82 0.20
CA PRO A 94 26.65 16.81 -0.38
C PRO A 94 27.58 15.73 0.22
N ASP A 95 27.46 15.48 1.51
CA ASP A 95 28.39 14.61 2.22
C ASP A 95 27.73 13.45 2.98
N ASN A 96 28.52 12.43 3.27
CA ASN A 96 28.06 11.24 3.99
C ASN A 96 27.68 11.51 5.45
N LYS A 97 28.17 12.58 6.08
CA LYS A 97 27.87 12.94 7.47
C LYS A 97 26.48 13.58 7.54
N ALA A 98 26.17 14.50 6.60
CA ALA A 98 24.86 15.08 6.44
C ALA A 98 23.80 14.01 6.12
N ARG A 99 24.08 13.12 5.15
CA ARG A 99 23.20 11.99 4.80
C ARG A 99 22.88 11.10 5.99
N ARG A 100 23.89 10.72 6.79
CA ARG A 100 23.68 9.92 8.02
C ARG A 100 22.87 10.64 9.08
N LYS A 101 23.11 11.95 9.27
CA LYS A 101 22.35 12.76 10.23
C LYS A 101 20.88 12.87 9.83
N TRP A 102 20.62 13.18 8.57
CA TRP A 102 19.27 13.28 8.00
C TRP A 102 18.55 11.94 8.12
N TRP A 103 19.20 10.85 7.66
CA TRP A 103 18.62 9.51 7.70
C TRP A 103 18.19 9.09 9.11
N ARG A 104 19.02 9.30 10.11
CA ARG A 104 18.68 8.98 11.51
C ARG A 104 17.44 9.72 12.01
N ALA A 105 17.29 10.97 11.62
CA ALA A 105 16.12 11.77 11.98
C ALA A 105 14.86 11.26 11.27
N TYR A 106 14.99 10.96 9.98
CA TYR A 106 13.90 10.46 9.15
C TYR A 106 13.44 9.06 9.58
N GLU A 107 14.37 8.15 9.83
CA GLU A 107 14.11 6.79 10.34
C GLU A 107 13.29 6.81 11.64
N ARG A 108 13.63 7.69 12.58
CA ARG A 108 12.85 7.87 13.82
C ARG A 108 11.41 8.36 13.54
N LYS A 109 11.26 9.25 12.57
CA LYS A 109 9.94 9.74 12.14
C LYS A 109 9.11 8.63 11.52
N LEU A 110 9.70 7.84 10.62
CA LEU A 110 9.06 6.67 10.01
C LEU A 110 8.65 5.64 11.05
N PHE A 111 9.57 5.31 11.96
CA PHE A 111 9.28 4.39 13.05
C PHE A 111 8.06 4.82 13.86
N LYS A 112 8.05 6.09 14.31
CA LYS A 112 6.91 6.65 15.07
C LYS A 112 5.61 6.62 14.28
N LYS A 113 5.68 6.83 12.96
CA LYS A 113 4.51 6.82 12.05
C LYS A 113 3.86 5.43 11.98
N TYR A 114 4.66 4.36 11.89
CA TYR A 114 4.17 3.01 11.62
C TYR A 114 4.19 2.05 12.80
N GLU A 115 4.87 2.39 13.91
CA GLU A 115 5.08 1.51 15.07
C GLU A 115 3.77 0.93 15.60
N LYS A 116 2.75 1.78 15.80
CA LYS A 116 1.47 1.37 16.35
C LYS A 116 0.78 0.34 15.46
N ASP A 117 0.78 0.57 14.16
CA ASP A 117 0.12 -0.30 13.20
C ASP A 117 0.84 -1.63 13.07
N PHE A 118 2.17 -1.62 13.03
CA PHE A 118 2.98 -2.83 12.93
C PHE A 118 2.91 -3.70 14.18
N ARG A 119 2.84 -3.09 15.38
CA ARG A 119 2.64 -3.85 16.62
C ARG A 119 1.30 -4.58 16.67
N ASN A 120 0.29 -4.08 15.96
CA ASN A 120 -1.05 -4.65 15.87
C ASN A 120 -1.22 -5.61 14.68
N MET A 121 -0.17 -5.86 13.90
CA MET A 121 -0.22 -6.83 12.80
C MET A 121 0.02 -8.26 13.30
N TYR A 122 -0.75 -9.19 12.74
CA TYR A 122 -0.45 -10.61 12.90
C TYR A 122 0.87 -10.97 12.16
N PRO A 123 1.58 -12.02 12.57
CA PRO A 123 2.79 -12.49 11.87
C PRO A 123 2.56 -12.72 10.38
N SER A 124 1.41 -13.29 9.98
CA SER A 124 1.05 -13.50 8.57
C SER A 124 0.92 -12.19 7.79
N GLN A 125 0.41 -11.13 8.44
CA GLN A 125 0.30 -9.81 7.82
C GLN A 125 1.66 -9.14 7.65
N GLY A 126 2.53 -9.32 8.64
CA GLY A 126 3.89 -8.85 8.51
C GLY A 126 4.64 -9.53 7.37
N MET A 127 4.54 -10.86 7.22
CA MET A 127 5.11 -11.58 6.08
C MET A 127 4.51 -11.09 4.75
N MET A 128 3.19 -10.90 4.70
CA MET A 128 2.53 -10.34 3.53
C MET A 128 3.05 -8.94 3.18
N LEU A 129 3.22 -8.06 4.18
CA LEU A 129 3.76 -6.72 3.98
C LEU A 129 5.16 -6.77 3.35
N MET A 130 6.02 -7.69 3.80
CA MET A 130 7.36 -7.84 3.24
C MET A 130 7.31 -8.29 1.78
N LYS A 131 6.48 -9.29 1.45
CA LYS A 131 6.26 -9.73 0.07
C LYS A 131 5.76 -8.61 -0.83
N LEU A 132 4.84 -7.78 -0.33
CA LEU A 132 4.31 -6.64 -1.07
C LEU A 132 5.38 -5.56 -1.27
N MET A 133 6.23 -5.30 -0.28
CA MET A 133 7.35 -4.36 -0.42
C MET A 133 8.37 -4.85 -1.44
N ASP A 134 8.68 -6.14 -1.43
CA ASP A 134 9.56 -6.78 -2.40
C ASP A 134 9.03 -6.61 -3.82
N ARG A 135 7.75 -6.92 -4.03
CA ARG A 135 7.04 -6.67 -5.30
C ARG A 135 7.09 -5.21 -5.78
N GLU A 136 6.90 -4.27 -4.87
CA GLU A 136 6.84 -2.82 -5.20
C GLU A 136 8.21 -2.21 -5.47
N THR A 137 9.28 -2.81 -4.98
CA THR A 137 10.64 -2.21 -5.02
C THR A 137 11.64 -2.99 -5.88
N ASP A 138 11.26 -4.16 -6.38
CA ASP A 138 12.17 -5.12 -7.06
C ASP A 138 13.44 -5.43 -6.25
N LYS A 139 13.34 -5.32 -4.92
CA LYS A 139 14.44 -5.60 -3.99
C LYS A 139 13.94 -6.46 -2.85
N THR A 140 14.68 -7.48 -2.49
CA THR A 140 14.31 -8.28 -1.34
C THR A 140 14.22 -7.44 -0.08
N SER A 141 13.32 -7.78 0.79
CA SER A 141 13.17 -7.12 2.09
C SER A 141 14.47 -7.12 2.88
N TYR A 142 15.32 -8.15 2.70
CA TYR A 142 16.67 -8.20 3.28
C TYR A 142 17.57 -7.10 2.72
N GLU A 143 17.56 -6.87 1.42
CA GLU A 143 18.36 -5.82 0.78
C GLU A 143 17.90 -4.42 1.18
N LEU A 144 16.59 -4.20 1.25
CA LEU A 144 16.01 -2.97 1.78
C LEU A 144 16.48 -2.72 3.22
N ILE A 145 16.36 -3.71 4.10
CA ILE A 145 16.86 -3.62 5.47
C ILE A 145 18.36 -3.31 5.50
N LYS A 146 19.16 -3.97 4.67
CA LYS A 146 20.60 -3.76 4.60
C LYS A 146 20.95 -2.36 4.12
N GLN A 147 20.24 -1.85 3.10
CA GLN A 147 20.45 -0.52 2.54
C GLN A 147 20.15 0.59 3.55
N TYR A 148 19.06 0.45 4.31
CA TYR A 148 18.54 1.47 5.22
C TYR A 148 18.85 1.21 6.70
N LYS A 149 19.55 0.12 7.03
CA LYS A 149 19.89 -0.24 8.42
C LYS A 149 20.85 0.77 9.04
N GLY A 150 20.30 1.64 9.88
CA GLY A 150 21.10 2.53 10.73
C GLY A 150 21.41 1.91 12.10
N LYS A 151 22.50 2.37 12.76
CA LYS A 151 22.85 1.91 14.12
C LYS A 151 21.82 2.27 15.19
N VAL A 152 20.87 3.17 14.90
CA VAL A 152 19.93 3.76 15.87
C VAL A 152 18.62 2.97 15.97
N ALA A 153 18.25 2.20 14.95
CA ALA A 153 16.98 1.47 14.90
C ALA A 153 17.14 -0.03 15.24
N ALA A 154 18.18 -0.40 15.98
CA ALA A 154 18.39 -1.81 16.37
C ALA A 154 17.14 -2.46 16.96
N ASN A 155 16.36 -1.73 17.75
CA ASN A 155 15.13 -2.23 18.35
C ASN A 155 14.01 -2.45 17.32
N PHE A 156 13.87 -1.56 16.34
CA PHE A 156 12.90 -1.71 15.25
C PHE A 156 13.28 -2.89 14.35
N TRP A 157 14.53 -2.93 13.92
CA TRP A 157 15.01 -4.01 13.07
C TRP A 157 15.05 -5.36 13.80
N GLN A 158 15.31 -5.38 15.11
CA GLN A 158 15.13 -6.58 15.93
C GLN A 158 13.68 -7.00 16.02
N PHE A 159 12.75 -6.06 16.17
CA PHE A 159 11.33 -6.34 16.15
C PHE A 159 10.88 -6.91 14.80
N ILE A 160 11.27 -6.27 13.71
CA ILE A 160 11.04 -6.76 12.34
C ILE A 160 11.65 -8.17 12.16
N ALA A 161 12.92 -8.36 12.50
CA ALA A 161 13.60 -9.65 12.40
C ALA A 161 12.95 -10.74 13.27
N LYS A 162 12.43 -10.39 14.46
CA LYS A 162 11.70 -11.32 15.33
C LYS A 162 10.33 -11.69 14.75
N LEU A 163 9.66 -10.75 14.08
CA LEU A 163 8.37 -10.97 13.44
C LEU A 163 8.49 -11.88 12.20
N PHE A 164 9.64 -11.79 11.49
CA PHE A 164 9.86 -12.42 10.17
C PHE A 164 10.89 -13.56 10.18
N ARG A 165 10.98 -14.29 11.21
CA ARG A 165 12.01 -15.24 11.66
C ARG A 165 12.76 -16.06 10.61
N ASN A 166 12.27 -16.31 9.39
CA ASN A 166 12.91 -17.23 8.42
C ASN A 166 12.92 -16.80 6.95
N ASP A 167 12.09 -15.83 6.48
CA ASP A 167 11.85 -15.64 5.03
C ASP A 167 12.28 -14.29 4.45
N LEU A 168 13.16 -13.54 5.12
CA LEU A 168 13.62 -12.21 4.66
C LEU A 168 14.46 -12.24 3.38
N LYS A 169 14.92 -13.42 2.96
CA LYS A 169 15.74 -13.61 1.77
C LYS A 169 15.00 -14.25 0.60
N GLU A 170 13.75 -14.65 0.82
CA GLU A 170 12.93 -15.24 -0.22
C GLU A 170 12.44 -14.12 -1.15
N GLU A 171 12.78 -14.21 -2.43
CA GLU A 171 12.32 -13.28 -3.46
C GLU A 171 10.84 -13.51 -3.76
N TYR A 172 10.13 -12.42 -4.06
CA TYR A 172 8.76 -12.48 -4.52
C TYR A 172 8.70 -13.07 -5.93
N ASP A 173 7.95 -14.14 -6.10
CA ASP A 173 7.81 -14.81 -7.39
C ASP A 173 6.33 -14.83 -7.81
N ALA A 174 5.96 -13.82 -8.59
CA ALA A 174 4.59 -13.67 -9.12
C ALA A 174 4.16 -14.81 -10.03
N SER A 175 5.12 -15.49 -10.68
CA SER A 175 4.85 -16.52 -11.70
C SER A 175 4.59 -17.91 -11.10
N ASP A 176 5.20 -18.24 -9.97
CA ASP A 176 5.10 -19.55 -9.35
C ASP A 176 4.60 -19.50 -7.90
N LYS A 177 5.48 -19.26 -6.95
CA LYS A 177 5.18 -19.39 -5.50
C LYS A 177 4.09 -18.42 -5.05
N ASP A 178 4.13 -17.18 -5.51
CA ASP A 178 3.24 -16.09 -5.10
C ASP A 178 2.11 -15.82 -6.11
N ARG A 179 1.89 -16.71 -7.08
CA ARG A 179 0.85 -16.56 -8.10
C ARG A 179 -0.55 -16.30 -7.55
N ILE A 180 -0.91 -16.93 -6.43
CA ILE A 180 -2.21 -16.68 -5.77
C ILE A 180 -2.22 -15.29 -5.16
N THR A 181 -1.13 -14.86 -4.55
CA THR A 181 -0.97 -13.54 -3.95
C THR A 181 -1.05 -12.47 -5.03
N GLU A 182 -0.34 -12.63 -6.16
CA GLU A 182 -0.36 -11.70 -7.29
C GLU A 182 -1.77 -11.55 -7.87
N ARG A 183 -2.47 -12.66 -8.09
CA ARG A 183 -3.87 -12.62 -8.51
C ARG A 183 -4.75 -11.83 -7.54
N VAL A 184 -4.58 -12.04 -6.24
CA VAL A 184 -5.35 -11.32 -5.21
C VAL A 184 -5.00 -9.84 -5.23
N ILE A 185 -3.72 -9.47 -5.39
CA ILE A 185 -3.29 -8.08 -5.47
C ILE A 185 -3.98 -7.38 -6.64
N ASN A 186 -3.91 -7.97 -7.84
CA ASN A 186 -4.52 -7.42 -9.05
C ASN A 186 -6.03 -7.23 -8.90
N LEU A 187 -6.72 -8.19 -8.29
CA LEU A 187 -8.16 -8.09 -8.01
C LEU A 187 -8.49 -7.00 -6.97
N VAL A 188 -7.66 -6.83 -5.95
CA VAL A 188 -7.82 -5.78 -4.94
C VAL A 188 -7.54 -4.41 -5.55
N GLU A 189 -6.51 -4.27 -6.37
CA GLU A 189 -6.17 -3.02 -7.06
C GLU A 189 -7.23 -2.62 -8.09
N ALA A 190 -7.84 -3.61 -8.74
CA ALA A 190 -8.97 -3.41 -9.65
C ALA A 190 -10.32 -3.15 -8.93
N GLY A 191 -10.37 -3.22 -7.59
CA GLY A 191 -11.61 -3.06 -6.82
C GLY A 191 -12.60 -4.22 -6.98
N GLN A 192 -12.13 -5.40 -7.41
CA GLN A 192 -12.97 -6.59 -7.62
C GLN A 192 -13.03 -7.49 -6.38
N LEU A 193 -12.20 -7.24 -5.40
CA LEU A 193 -12.19 -7.88 -4.07
C LEU A 193 -12.26 -6.86 -2.95
#